data_430375c723e249f5ad921f98c1595886
#
_entry.id   430375c723e249f5ad921f98c1595886
#
_cell.length_a   1.000
_cell.length_b   1.000
_cell.length_c   1.000
_cell.angle_alpha   90.00
_cell.angle_beta   90.00
_cell.angle_gamma   90.00
#
_symmetry.space_group_name_H-M   'P 1'
#
loop_
_entity.id
_entity.type
_entity.pdbx_description
1 polymer ?
#
loop_
_entity_poly.entity_id
_entity_poly.type
_entity_poly.pdbx_seq_one_letter_code
_entity_poly.pdbx_strand_id
1 'polypeptide(L)'
;MPEKDSIIIRGLKQNNLKNVSLDIPKGKIVVFTGVSGSGKSSIVFDTIAAESQRQMNETYTAFMRGRLPKYEKPKVERIDNLSASVIVDQSRLGGNARSTVGTISDMYAALRLLYSRIGEPYVGTASYFSFNDPNGMCPECSGIGKVMTVDIEGPVSYTHLTLPTICSV
;
A
#
# COMPACT_ATOMS: atom_id res chain seq x y z
N MET A 1 -12.15 -16.82 -34.72
CA MET A 1 -12.34 -15.81 -33.66
C MET A 1 -11.09 -15.84 -32.82
N PRO A 2 -10.23 -14.82 -32.86
CA PRO A 2 -9.05 -14.82 -32.01
C PRO A 2 -9.45 -14.53 -30.58
N GLU A 3 -9.31 -15.49 -29.81
CA GLU A 3 -8.62 -15.56 -28.50
C GLU A 3 -9.04 -14.52 -27.50
N LYS A 4 -10.22 -14.74 -26.92
CA LYS A 4 -10.61 -14.14 -25.62
C LYS A 4 -9.69 -14.59 -24.47
N ASP A 5 -8.78 -15.53 -24.74
CA ASP A 5 -7.97 -16.21 -23.71
C ASP A 5 -6.56 -15.61 -23.52
N SER A 6 -6.21 -14.54 -24.22
CA SER A 6 -4.94 -13.85 -24.04
C SER A 6 -5.08 -12.33 -24.07
N ILE A 7 -4.22 -11.65 -23.32
CA ILE A 7 -4.01 -10.21 -23.40
C ILE A 7 -3.03 -9.96 -24.56
N ILE A 8 -3.47 -9.17 -25.52
CA ILE A 8 -2.67 -8.88 -26.73
C ILE A 8 -2.09 -7.48 -26.61
N ILE A 9 -0.77 -7.35 -26.65
CA ILE A 9 -0.06 -6.07 -26.58
C ILE A 9 0.73 -5.89 -27.88
N ARG A 10 0.58 -4.74 -28.53
CA ARG A 10 1.29 -4.40 -29.76
C ARG A 10 1.92 -3.01 -29.66
N GLY A 11 3.15 -2.90 -30.12
CA GLY A 11 3.82 -1.63 -30.24
C GLY A 11 4.17 -0.96 -28.91
N LEU A 12 4.57 -1.72 -27.87
CA LEU A 12 4.88 -1.20 -26.56
C LEU A 12 6.22 -0.46 -26.54
N LYS A 13 6.18 0.82 -26.16
CA LYS A 13 7.34 1.74 -26.10
C LYS A 13 7.49 2.42 -24.72
N GLN A 14 7.00 1.76 -23.67
CA GLN A 14 7.08 2.30 -22.32
C GLN A 14 8.50 2.20 -21.76
N ASN A 15 8.99 3.28 -21.14
CA ASN A 15 10.34 3.39 -20.55
C ASN A 15 11.44 3.01 -21.57
N ASN A 16 12.20 1.95 -21.30
CA ASN A 16 13.29 1.45 -22.17
C ASN A 16 12.84 0.41 -23.21
N LEU A 17 11.55 0.12 -23.31
CA LEU A 17 11.02 -0.87 -24.26
C LEU A 17 11.02 -0.31 -25.70
N LYS A 18 11.49 -1.10 -26.64
CA LYS A 18 11.67 -0.72 -28.04
C LYS A 18 10.67 -1.47 -28.92
N ASN A 19 9.42 -0.98 -28.96
CA ASN A 19 8.39 -1.52 -29.86
C ASN A 19 8.11 -3.03 -29.65
N VAL A 20 7.92 -3.43 -28.39
CA VAL A 20 7.70 -4.83 -28.02
C VAL A 20 6.26 -5.23 -28.27
N SER A 21 6.05 -6.41 -28.85
CA SER A 21 4.71 -7.01 -29.02
C SER A 21 4.71 -8.39 -28.39
N LEU A 22 3.68 -8.70 -27.60
CA LEU A 22 3.56 -9.97 -26.86
C LEU A 22 2.10 -10.32 -26.61
N ASP A 23 1.86 -11.62 -26.46
CA ASP A 23 0.58 -12.20 -26.12
C ASP A 23 0.70 -12.95 -24.78
N ILE A 24 -0.12 -12.59 -23.82
CA ILE A 24 -0.07 -13.13 -22.45
C ILE A 24 -1.31 -13.97 -22.23
N PRO A 25 -1.17 -15.30 -22.04
CA PRO A 25 -2.32 -16.18 -21.83
C PRO A 25 -3.03 -15.87 -20.51
N LYS A 26 -4.35 -15.86 -20.53
CA LYS A 26 -5.19 -15.75 -19.34
C LYS A 26 -5.36 -17.10 -18.64
N GLY A 27 -5.69 -17.05 -17.35
CA GLY A 27 -5.94 -18.27 -16.57
C GLY A 27 -4.72 -19.15 -16.33
N LYS A 28 -3.52 -18.62 -16.56
CA LYS A 28 -2.24 -19.31 -16.34
C LYS A 28 -1.30 -18.45 -15.50
N ILE A 29 -0.36 -19.10 -14.84
CA ILE A 29 0.75 -18.39 -14.16
C ILE A 29 1.79 -18.05 -15.24
N VAL A 30 2.04 -16.76 -15.39
CA VAL A 30 3.05 -16.23 -16.33
C VAL A 30 4.18 -15.57 -15.54
N VAL A 31 5.40 -16.00 -15.77
CA VAL A 31 6.57 -15.50 -15.06
C VAL A 31 7.43 -14.65 -16.01
N PHE A 32 7.70 -13.40 -15.63
CA PHE A 32 8.59 -12.51 -16.34
C PHE A 32 9.98 -12.55 -15.70
N THR A 33 10.96 -13.07 -16.44
CA THR A 33 12.35 -13.21 -15.99
C THR A 33 13.31 -12.40 -16.87
N GLY A 34 14.49 -12.16 -16.37
CA GLY A 34 15.54 -11.45 -17.10
C GLY A 34 16.40 -10.57 -16.19
N VAL A 35 17.45 -9.98 -16.75
CA VAL A 35 18.37 -9.09 -16.03
C VAL A 35 17.68 -7.81 -15.54
N SER A 36 18.30 -7.16 -14.55
CA SER A 36 17.80 -5.86 -14.07
C SER A 36 17.79 -4.84 -15.22
N GLY A 37 16.74 -4.01 -15.27
CA GLY A 37 16.60 -3.01 -16.35
C GLY A 37 16.08 -3.54 -17.68
N SER A 38 15.79 -4.84 -17.84
CA SER A 38 15.28 -5.42 -19.10
C SER A 38 13.83 -5.06 -19.45
N GLY A 39 13.12 -4.29 -18.60
CA GLY A 39 11.77 -3.84 -18.88
C GLY A 39 10.64 -4.72 -18.30
N LYS A 40 10.95 -5.73 -17.47
CA LYS A 40 9.93 -6.61 -16.86
C LYS A 40 8.86 -5.84 -16.12
N SER A 41 9.28 -4.96 -15.21
CA SER A 41 8.37 -4.12 -14.43
C SER A 41 7.59 -3.16 -15.31
N SER A 42 8.22 -2.64 -16.38
CA SER A 42 7.56 -1.74 -17.33
C SER A 42 6.46 -2.44 -18.12
N ILE A 43 6.58 -3.73 -18.40
CA ILE A 43 5.51 -4.50 -19.04
C ILE A 43 4.36 -4.75 -18.03
N VAL A 44 4.70 -5.28 -16.85
CA VAL A 44 3.69 -5.75 -15.89
C VAL A 44 3.01 -4.60 -15.17
N PHE A 45 3.79 -3.72 -14.54
CA PHE A 45 3.24 -2.65 -13.70
C PHE A 45 2.93 -1.38 -14.49
N ASP A 46 3.89 -0.87 -15.27
CA ASP A 46 3.74 0.43 -15.93
C ASP A 46 2.86 0.35 -17.20
N THR A 47 2.58 -0.86 -17.71
CA THR A 47 1.73 -1.05 -18.88
C THR A 47 0.43 -1.78 -18.52
N ILE A 48 0.50 -3.06 -18.18
CA ILE A 48 -0.70 -3.90 -17.99
C ILE A 48 -1.51 -3.43 -16.79
N ALA A 49 -0.85 -3.31 -15.63
CA ALA A 49 -1.53 -2.92 -14.41
C ALA A 49 -2.01 -1.46 -14.48
N ALA A 50 -1.17 -0.55 -14.96
CA ALA A 50 -1.51 0.87 -15.09
C ALA A 50 -2.70 1.08 -16.04
N GLU A 51 -2.73 0.44 -17.20
CA GLU A 51 -3.84 0.56 -18.16
C GLU A 51 -5.11 -0.08 -17.63
N SER A 52 -5.02 -1.24 -16.97
CA SER A 52 -6.16 -1.89 -16.33
C SER A 52 -6.78 -1.00 -15.25
N GLN A 53 -5.96 -0.43 -14.36
CA GLN A 53 -6.43 0.48 -13.32
C GLN A 53 -7.00 1.77 -13.92
N ARG A 54 -6.38 2.31 -14.98
CA ARG A 54 -6.88 3.49 -15.69
C ARG A 54 -8.28 3.24 -16.26
N GLN A 55 -8.48 2.13 -16.96
CA GLN A 55 -9.78 1.76 -17.54
C GLN A 55 -10.82 1.53 -16.44
N MET A 56 -10.44 0.89 -15.33
CA MET A 56 -11.32 0.71 -14.19
C MET A 56 -11.70 2.06 -13.55
N ASN A 57 -10.74 2.98 -13.41
CA ASN A 57 -11.01 4.31 -12.87
C ASN A 57 -11.99 5.10 -13.76
N GLU A 58 -11.99 4.90 -15.07
CA GLU A 58 -12.93 5.54 -15.99
C GLU A 58 -14.39 5.11 -15.77
N THR A 59 -14.62 3.94 -15.20
CA THR A 59 -15.98 3.47 -14.89
C THR A 59 -16.60 4.16 -13.67
N TYR A 60 -15.80 4.81 -12.83
CA TYR A 60 -16.27 5.51 -11.63
C TYR A 60 -16.78 6.93 -11.95
N THR A 61 -17.62 7.46 -11.05
CA THR A 61 -18.10 8.84 -11.13
C THR A 61 -16.96 9.86 -11.03
N ALA A 62 -17.15 11.07 -11.54
CA ALA A 62 -16.14 12.14 -11.50
C ALA A 62 -15.67 12.45 -10.07
N PHE A 63 -16.58 12.39 -9.09
CA PHE A 63 -16.26 12.59 -7.67
C PHE A 63 -15.31 11.51 -7.13
N MET A 64 -15.57 10.24 -7.46
CA MET A 64 -14.71 9.12 -7.04
C MET A 64 -13.35 9.17 -7.74
N ARG A 65 -13.34 9.44 -9.05
CA ARG A 65 -12.09 9.56 -9.83
C ARG A 65 -11.13 10.61 -9.27
N GLY A 66 -11.65 11.71 -8.73
CA GLY A 66 -10.82 12.75 -8.11
C GLY A 66 -10.04 12.29 -6.86
N ARG A 67 -10.45 11.20 -6.22
CA ARG A 67 -9.84 10.63 -5.01
C ARG A 67 -8.98 9.40 -5.26
N LEU A 68 -9.08 8.80 -6.45
CA LEU A 68 -8.31 7.63 -6.82
C LEU A 68 -6.94 8.01 -7.38
N PRO A 69 -5.94 7.12 -7.27
CA PRO A 69 -4.65 7.30 -7.91
C PRO A 69 -4.83 7.52 -9.42
N LYS A 70 -4.13 8.48 -9.97
CA LYS A 70 -4.14 8.76 -11.42
C LYS A 70 -3.07 7.92 -12.09
N TYR A 71 -3.47 7.14 -13.07
CA TYR A 71 -2.58 6.35 -13.92
C TYR A 71 -2.45 7.01 -15.29
N GLU A 72 -1.23 7.21 -15.74
CA GLU A 72 -0.95 7.71 -17.08
C GLU A 72 -1.23 6.61 -18.12
N LYS A 73 -1.65 7.03 -19.29
CA LYS A 73 -1.83 6.11 -20.42
C LYS A 73 -0.46 5.60 -20.87
N PRO A 74 -0.22 4.29 -20.89
CA PRO A 74 1.07 3.76 -21.32
C PRO A 74 1.33 4.04 -22.81
N LYS A 75 2.60 4.14 -23.18
CA LYS A 75 3.05 4.35 -24.56
C LYS A 75 3.00 3.03 -25.34
N VAL A 76 1.82 2.68 -25.79
CA VAL A 76 1.52 1.44 -26.51
C VAL A 76 0.58 1.74 -27.67
N GLU A 77 0.73 1.04 -28.79
CA GLU A 77 -0.15 1.24 -29.94
C GLU A 77 -1.53 0.62 -29.71
N ARG A 78 -1.54 -0.61 -29.15
CA ARG A 78 -2.80 -1.34 -28.89
C ARG A 78 -2.65 -2.34 -27.76
N ILE A 79 -3.68 -2.39 -26.89
CA ILE A 79 -3.87 -3.43 -25.87
C ILE A 79 -5.30 -3.95 -26.00
N ASP A 80 -5.46 -5.26 -26.18
CA ASP A 80 -6.75 -5.92 -26.29
C ASP A 80 -6.94 -6.94 -25.18
N ASN A 81 -8.21 -7.24 -24.88
CA ASN A 81 -8.64 -8.26 -23.91
C ASN A 81 -8.08 -8.05 -22.49
N LEU A 82 -7.81 -6.81 -22.11
CA LEU A 82 -7.35 -6.50 -20.77
C LEU A 82 -8.48 -6.76 -19.77
N SER A 83 -8.16 -7.44 -18.68
CA SER A 83 -9.10 -7.70 -17.57
C SER A 83 -8.76 -6.79 -16.38
N ALA A 84 -9.68 -6.62 -15.45
CA ALA A 84 -9.38 -5.94 -14.19
C ALA A 84 -8.21 -6.64 -13.49
N SER A 85 -7.26 -5.84 -13.01
CA SER A 85 -6.05 -6.32 -12.35
C SER A 85 -6.02 -5.95 -10.88
N VAL A 86 -5.46 -6.83 -10.06
CA VAL A 86 -5.12 -6.55 -8.66
C VAL A 86 -3.59 -6.54 -8.57
N ILE A 87 -3.04 -5.42 -8.13
CA ILE A 87 -1.60 -5.27 -7.95
C ILE A 87 -1.25 -5.72 -6.54
N VAL A 88 -0.35 -6.71 -6.44
CA VAL A 88 0.24 -7.13 -5.17
C VAL A 88 1.74 -6.89 -5.29
N ASP A 89 2.24 -5.96 -4.49
CA ASP A 89 3.64 -5.62 -4.45
C ASP A 89 4.27 -5.97 -3.09
N GLN A 90 5.57 -5.82 -2.97
CA GLN A 90 6.32 -6.04 -1.74
C GLN A 90 6.47 -4.74 -0.92
N SER A 91 5.64 -3.73 -1.16
CA SER A 91 5.67 -2.52 -0.35
C SER A 91 5.37 -2.86 1.11
N ARG A 92 6.05 -2.17 2.02
CA ARG A 92 5.81 -2.38 3.45
C ARG A 92 4.39 -1.94 3.79
N LEU A 93 3.62 -2.84 4.37
CA LEU A 93 2.32 -2.52 4.93
C LEU A 93 2.53 -1.58 6.11
N GLY A 94 2.10 -0.34 5.97
CA GLY A 94 2.05 0.65 7.04
C GLY A 94 3.33 1.46 7.23
N GLY A 95 3.20 2.73 7.23
CA GLY A 95 4.12 3.73 7.80
C GLY A 95 3.45 4.46 8.96
N ASN A 96 2.29 3.99 9.42
CA ASN A 96 1.53 4.61 10.49
C ASN A 96 1.88 3.94 11.83
N ALA A 97 2.28 4.73 12.82
CA ALA A 97 2.59 4.25 14.18
C ALA A 97 1.42 3.48 14.83
N ARG A 98 0.20 3.69 14.36
CA ARG A 98 -1.00 2.99 14.84
C ARG A 98 -1.34 1.71 14.06
N SER A 99 -0.55 1.36 13.05
CA SER A 99 -0.73 0.14 12.26
C SER A 99 0.09 -1.00 12.87
N THR A 100 -0.58 -1.98 13.42
CA THR A 100 0.02 -3.19 14.01
C THR A 100 -0.41 -4.42 13.23
N VAL A 101 0.29 -5.55 13.41
CA VAL A 101 -0.10 -6.83 12.80
C VAL A 101 -1.55 -7.18 13.16
N GLY A 102 -1.95 -6.96 14.40
CA GLY A 102 -3.33 -7.24 14.85
C GLY A 102 -4.40 -6.39 14.16
N THR A 103 -4.08 -5.13 13.82
CA THR A 103 -5.03 -4.25 13.10
C THR A 103 -5.10 -4.56 11.62
N ILE A 104 -3.97 -4.94 11.00
CA ILE A 104 -3.93 -5.28 9.57
C ILE A 104 -4.59 -6.64 9.29
N SER A 105 -4.41 -7.61 10.20
CA SER A 105 -5.02 -8.94 10.10
C SER A 105 -6.46 -9.02 10.61
N ASP A 106 -7.01 -7.91 11.11
CA ASP A 106 -8.33 -7.81 11.76
C ASP A 106 -8.51 -8.68 13.03
N MET A 107 -7.45 -9.34 13.49
CA MET A 107 -7.50 -10.17 14.70
C MET A 107 -7.69 -9.34 15.98
N TYR A 108 -7.26 -8.09 15.96
CA TYR A 108 -7.32 -7.22 17.12
C TYR A 108 -8.76 -6.91 17.56
N ALA A 109 -9.69 -6.81 16.62
CA ALA A 109 -11.10 -6.61 16.91
C ALA A 109 -11.68 -7.79 17.70
N ALA A 110 -11.39 -9.02 17.29
CA ALA A 110 -11.81 -10.24 17.97
C ALA A 110 -11.19 -10.37 19.37
N LEU A 111 -9.89 -10.07 19.50
CA LEU A 111 -9.19 -10.09 20.80
C LEU A 111 -9.79 -9.10 21.80
N ARG A 112 -10.07 -7.87 21.39
CA ARG A 112 -10.69 -6.88 22.24
C ARG A 112 -12.08 -7.32 22.73
N LEU A 113 -12.86 -7.92 21.83
CA LEU A 113 -14.16 -8.48 22.20
C LEU A 113 -14.01 -9.63 23.21
N LEU A 114 -13.07 -10.54 22.97
CA LEU A 114 -12.79 -11.66 23.85
C LEU A 114 -12.45 -11.16 25.27
N TYR A 115 -11.45 -10.29 25.39
CA TYR A 115 -11.02 -9.75 26.70
C TYR A 115 -12.13 -8.97 27.41
N SER A 116 -12.99 -8.26 26.68
CA SER A 116 -14.13 -7.58 27.27
C SER A 116 -15.21 -8.53 27.84
N ARG A 117 -15.19 -9.82 27.43
CA ARG A 117 -16.16 -10.82 27.86
C ARG A 117 -15.67 -11.73 28.97
N ILE A 118 -14.40 -12.12 28.92
CA ILE A 118 -13.82 -13.11 29.84
C ILE A 118 -12.68 -12.54 30.70
N GLY A 119 -12.28 -11.29 30.49
CA GLY A 119 -11.19 -10.68 31.28
C GLY A 119 -11.59 -10.46 32.73
N GLU A 120 -10.71 -10.83 33.66
CA GLU A 120 -10.83 -10.54 35.10
C GLU A 120 -9.65 -9.69 35.56
N PRO A 121 -9.89 -8.57 36.26
CA PRO A 121 -11.20 -8.00 36.63
C PRO A 121 -11.94 -7.42 35.40
N TYR A 122 -13.27 -7.31 35.47
CA TYR A 122 -14.05 -6.67 34.40
C TYR A 122 -13.69 -5.20 34.29
N VAL A 123 -13.14 -4.79 33.15
CA VAL A 123 -12.68 -3.41 32.91
C VAL A 123 -13.69 -2.59 32.09
N GLY A 124 -14.54 -3.25 31.28
CA GLY A 124 -15.55 -2.56 30.47
C GLY A 124 -15.71 -3.18 29.08
N THR A 125 -16.20 -2.37 28.15
CA THR A 125 -16.46 -2.79 26.77
C THR A 125 -15.17 -2.95 25.96
N ALA A 126 -15.26 -3.48 24.75
CA ALA A 126 -14.12 -3.71 23.86
C ALA A 126 -13.29 -2.44 23.55
N SER A 127 -13.86 -1.25 23.69
CA SER A 127 -13.15 0.03 23.52
C SER A 127 -12.08 0.26 24.58
N TYR A 128 -12.26 -0.19 25.80
CA TYR A 128 -11.27 -0.09 26.88
C TYR A 128 -9.98 -0.89 26.61
N PHE A 129 -10.04 -1.83 25.69
CA PHE A 129 -8.88 -2.61 25.22
C PHE A 129 -8.26 -2.07 23.91
N SER A 130 -8.67 -0.85 23.52
CA SER A 130 -8.18 -0.22 22.29
C SER A 130 -7.15 0.87 22.59
N PHE A 131 -5.96 0.71 22.05
CA PHE A 131 -4.93 1.76 22.13
C PHE A 131 -5.26 3.01 21.27
N ASN A 132 -6.32 2.96 20.45
CA ASN A 132 -6.81 4.08 19.65
C ASN A 132 -8.02 4.79 20.26
N ASP A 133 -8.57 4.26 21.35
CA ASP A 133 -9.72 4.82 22.04
C ASP A 133 -9.26 5.58 23.29
N PRO A 134 -9.79 6.78 23.57
CA PRO A 134 -9.42 7.56 24.77
C PRO A 134 -9.53 6.78 26.08
N ASN A 135 -10.46 5.83 26.18
CA ASN A 135 -10.66 5.04 27.39
C ASN A 135 -9.62 3.93 27.59
N GLY A 136 -8.98 3.48 26.51
CA GLY A 136 -8.02 2.37 26.55
C GLY A 136 -6.59 2.74 26.18
N MET A 137 -6.35 3.95 25.68
CA MET A 137 -5.02 4.38 25.30
C MET A 137 -4.18 4.83 26.50
N CYS A 138 -2.88 4.68 26.38
CA CYS A 138 -1.94 5.25 27.36
C CYS A 138 -2.04 6.79 27.36
N PRO A 139 -2.20 7.44 28.51
CA PRO A 139 -2.32 8.91 28.58
C PRO A 139 -1.04 9.65 28.18
N GLU A 140 0.14 9.05 28.36
CA GLU A 140 1.42 9.67 28.01
C GLU A 140 1.67 9.67 26.50
N CYS A 141 1.53 8.52 25.85
CA CYS A 141 1.84 8.38 24.42
C CYS A 141 0.61 8.42 23.50
N SER A 142 -0.60 8.62 24.05
CA SER A 142 -1.87 8.61 23.30
C SER A 142 -2.01 7.38 22.36
N GLY A 143 -1.54 6.22 22.81
CA GLY A 143 -1.60 4.97 22.07
C GLY A 143 -0.55 4.79 20.96
N ILE A 144 0.43 5.70 20.88
CA ILE A 144 1.47 5.64 19.83
C ILE A 144 2.64 4.73 20.23
N GLY A 145 2.80 4.46 21.53
CA GLY A 145 3.91 3.66 22.07
C GLY A 145 5.26 4.38 22.07
N LYS A 146 5.28 5.68 21.77
CA LYS A 146 6.47 6.53 21.78
C LYS A 146 6.10 7.89 22.34
N VAL A 147 6.96 8.43 23.19
CA VAL A 147 6.82 9.79 23.71
C VAL A 147 7.92 10.63 23.08
N MET A 148 7.57 11.81 22.58
CA MET A 148 8.55 12.80 22.11
C MET A 148 8.91 13.70 23.27
N THR A 149 10.13 13.59 23.75
CA THR A 149 10.69 14.48 24.77
C THR A 149 11.85 15.29 24.19
N VAL A 150 12.04 16.48 24.73
CA VAL A 150 13.23 17.28 24.41
C VAL A 150 14.38 16.74 25.26
N ASP A 151 15.47 16.30 24.62
CA ASP A 151 16.69 15.92 25.31
C ASP A 151 17.39 17.17 25.83
N ILE A 152 17.26 17.44 27.13
CA ILE A 152 17.83 18.61 27.77
C ILE A 152 19.33 18.37 28.10
N GLU A 153 19.76 17.12 28.19
CA GLU A 153 21.11 16.71 28.56
C GLU A 153 22.02 16.43 27.34
N GLY A 154 21.45 16.43 26.15
CA GLY A 154 22.19 16.19 24.91
C GLY A 154 23.23 17.26 24.63
N PRO A 155 24.37 16.95 23.99
CA PRO A 155 25.42 17.90 23.70
C PRO A 155 24.89 19.02 22.80
N VAL A 156 24.76 20.20 23.37
CA VAL A 156 24.39 21.41 22.63
C VAL A 156 25.61 21.93 21.88
N SER A 157 25.59 21.92 20.57
CA SER A 157 26.62 22.61 19.78
C SER A 157 26.37 24.10 19.87
N TYR A 158 27.31 24.81 20.53
CA TYR A 158 27.25 26.26 20.71
C TYR A 158 27.37 27.07 19.41
N THR A 159 27.62 26.46 18.28
CA THR A 159 27.83 27.18 17.01
C THR A 159 26.56 27.35 16.18
N HIS A 160 25.52 26.56 16.44
CA HIS A 160 24.18 26.66 15.78
C HIS A 160 23.12 26.29 16.78
N LEU A 161 21.97 26.93 16.70
CA LEU A 161 20.70 26.39 17.21
C LEU A 161 20.31 25.21 16.35
N THR A 162 20.85 24.03 16.62
CA THR A 162 20.32 22.78 16.07
C THR A 162 18.99 22.49 16.74
N LEU A 163 18.01 22.13 15.95
CA LEU A 163 16.75 21.61 16.48
C LEU A 163 17.06 20.50 17.50
N PRO A 164 16.40 20.48 18.67
CA PRO A 164 16.65 19.48 19.69
C PRO A 164 16.47 18.09 19.10
N THR A 165 17.41 17.20 19.40
CA THR A 165 17.36 15.82 18.97
C THR A 165 16.14 15.15 19.61
N ILE A 166 15.22 14.67 18.81
CA ILE A 166 14.04 13.96 19.28
C ILE A 166 14.47 12.54 19.61
N CYS A 167 14.60 12.21 20.90
CA CYS A 167 14.76 10.84 21.35
C CYS A 167 13.40 10.16 21.44
N SER A 168 13.25 9.01 20.78
CA SER A 168 12.12 8.10 21.00
C SER A 168 12.54 7.05 22.03
N VAL A 169 11.89 7.03 23.16
CA VAL A 169 11.99 5.98 24.18
C VAL A 169 10.87 4.99 23.98
#